data_ee90357581acfafb16c338049047a8a5
#
_entry.id   ee90357581acfafb16c338049047a8a5
#
_cell.length_a   1.000
_cell.length_b   1.000
_cell.length_c   1.000
_cell.angle_alpha   90.00
_cell.angle_beta   90.00
_cell.angle_gamma   90.00
#
_symmetry.space_group_name_H-M   'P 1'
#
loop_
_entity.id
_entity.type
_entity.pdbx_description
1 polymer ?
#
loop_
_entity_poly.entity_id
_entity_poly.type
_entity_poly.pdbx_seq_one_letter_code
_entity_poly.pdbx_strand_id
1 'polypeptide(L)'
;MVGLNSVVNEKNNAQNASSNDKVTRQIFVTGGVASSLGKGLSASSLGQLLRSRGLSVTMQKFDPYLNVDPGTMNPFQHGEVFVTDDGAETDLDIGHYERFLDENLDQSANVTTGQVYSSVIAKERRGEYLGDTVQVIPHITDEIKSRMRHAAEIDNAPDIIITEIGGTVGDIESLPFMEAARQVRRDVGRKNVFFLHVSLVPYIGPSGELKTKPTQHSVAALRGLGIQPDGLILRCEREVPASHRSKIGNACDVDTDAVISCADAPSIYDIPKTLHSQKLDDYILDYFGIEAPEPDFTQWDRLLDAVHRPAAEVNVALVGKYIDLPDAYLSVSEALRAGGFANNVKVNIKWVAADLCATDEDADHQLRGMDAILVPGGFGIRGLDGKIGALKYAREHKIPTLGICLGLQSMVIEYARNVLGLPEASSTEFDPETPVPVIATIEEQKQFVEGAGDLGGTMRLGLYEANLVPGSQVAKAYGATEVAERHRHRYEVNNEYREQLEEAGLRISGTSPDSSLVEYVELPAEAHPYYVATQAHPEYRSRPTRPHPLFSGLIKAALERRGA
;
A
#
# COMPACT_ATOMS: atom_id res chain seq x y z
N MET A 1 -32.48 1.17 68.56
CA MET A 1 -31.89 -0.08 69.08
C MET A 1 -31.15 -0.70 67.88
N VAL A 2 -29.88 -0.52 67.83
CA VAL A 2 -28.83 -1.52 68.18
C VAL A 2 -28.90 -2.68 67.19
N GLY A 3 -27.91 -3.09 66.47
CA GLY A 3 -26.46 -2.87 66.52
C GLY A 3 -25.82 -3.63 65.36
N LEU A 4 -24.73 -3.12 64.92
CA LEU A 4 -23.41 -3.77 64.82
C LEU A 4 -23.37 -5.22 64.36
N ASN A 5 -22.81 -5.45 63.18
CA ASN A 5 -21.60 -6.26 63.08
C ASN A 5 -20.86 -6.00 61.76
N SER A 6 -19.86 -5.19 61.88
CA SER A 6 -18.68 -5.16 60.99
C SER A 6 -17.79 -6.37 61.29
N VAL A 7 -16.89 -6.64 60.40
CA VAL A 7 -15.61 -7.37 60.48
C VAL A 7 -15.59 -8.66 59.67
N VAL A 8 -14.52 -8.70 58.87
CA VAL A 8 -13.89 -9.84 58.18
C VAL A 8 -14.31 -10.02 56.73
N ASN A 9 -13.57 -9.32 55.83
CA ASN A 9 -12.82 -10.02 54.80
C ASN A 9 -11.79 -9.11 54.13
N GLU A 10 -10.86 -8.62 54.91
CA GLU A 10 -9.51 -8.28 54.45
C GLU A 10 -8.63 -9.51 54.53
N LYS A 11 -8.67 -10.36 53.52
CA LYS A 11 -7.64 -11.38 53.23
C LYS A 11 -8.08 -12.23 52.04
N ASN A 12 -8.08 -11.68 50.85
CA ASN A 12 -7.97 -12.41 49.57
C ASN A 12 -7.73 -11.49 48.38
N ASN A 13 -6.90 -10.47 48.53
CA ASN A 13 -6.42 -9.64 47.41
C ASN A 13 -4.89 -9.60 47.35
N ALA A 14 -4.27 -10.75 47.50
CA ALA A 14 -2.82 -10.90 47.38
C ALA A 14 -2.42 -12.19 46.66
N GLN A 15 -3.12 -12.52 45.57
CA GLN A 15 -2.70 -13.61 44.66
C GLN A 15 -3.34 -13.40 43.29
N ASN A 16 -2.98 -12.34 42.57
CA ASN A 16 -3.06 -12.22 41.11
C ASN A 16 -2.24 -11.00 40.66
N ALA A 17 -0.99 -10.95 41.07
CA ALA A 17 -0.01 -10.01 40.54
C ALA A 17 1.06 -10.82 39.80
N SER A 18 0.72 -11.34 38.61
CA SER A 18 1.68 -11.79 37.60
C SER A 18 0.99 -12.08 36.26
N SER A 19 0.21 -11.15 35.73
CA SER A 19 0.17 -10.90 34.30
C SER A 19 0.97 -9.60 34.12
N ASN A 20 2.14 -9.66 33.53
CA ASN A 20 2.78 -8.49 32.94
C ASN A 20 1.78 -7.98 31.89
N ASP A 21 0.93 -7.04 32.27
CA ASP A 21 0.08 -6.34 31.30
C ASP A 21 1.02 -5.60 30.36
N LYS A 22 1.29 -6.19 29.20
CA LYS A 22 2.12 -5.64 28.14
C LYS A 22 1.50 -4.29 27.73
N VAL A 23 2.18 -3.20 28.02
CA VAL A 23 1.71 -1.86 27.65
C VAL A 23 2.17 -1.55 26.24
N THR A 24 1.25 -1.51 25.29
CA THR A 24 1.52 -1.06 23.91
C THR A 24 1.91 0.43 23.92
N ARG A 25 3.04 0.74 23.28
CA ARG A 25 3.50 2.11 23.07
C ARG A 25 2.95 2.69 21.78
N GLN A 26 2.77 4.00 21.71
CA GLN A 26 2.26 4.68 20.52
C GLN A 26 3.22 5.74 20.02
N ILE A 27 3.49 5.72 18.72
CA ILE A 27 4.25 6.75 18.01
C ILE A 27 3.28 7.44 17.05
N PHE A 28 3.02 8.73 17.27
CA PHE A 28 2.26 9.55 16.34
C PHE A 28 3.21 10.27 15.40
N VAL A 29 3.05 10.03 14.09
CA VAL A 29 3.82 10.70 13.04
C VAL A 29 2.98 11.83 12.45
N THR A 30 3.43 13.06 12.61
CA THR A 30 2.79 14.27 12.09
C THR A 30 3.69 14.93 11.06
N GLY A 31 3.13 15.78 10.19
CA GLY A 31 3.93 16.48 9.20
C GLY A 31 3.55 17.94 9.07
N GLY A 32 4.50 18.74 8.63
CA GLY A 32 4.28 20.16 8.41
C GLY A 32 5.11 20.73 7.27
N VAL A 33 4.86 22.00 6.93
CA VAL A 33 5.44 22.78 5.84
C VAL A 33 4.82 22.47 4.47
N ALA A 34 4.75 21.21 4.05
CA ALA A 34 4.19 20.81 2.76
C ALA A 34 3.60 19.39 2.82
N SER A 35 2.72 19.06 1.89
CA SER A 35 2.29 17.69 1.60
C SER A 35 3.41 16.89 0.92
N SER A 36 3.25 15.57 0.82
CA SER A 36 4.19 14.67 0.13
C SER A 36 5.65 14.74 0.63
N LEU A 37 5.84 15.04 1.92
CA LEU A 37 7.17 15.07 2.56
C LEU A 37 7.76 13.68 2.83
N GLY A 38 7.02 12.61 2.57
CA GLY A 38 7.41 11.24 2.90
C GLY A 38 7.19 10.89 4.36
N LYS A 39 6.07 11.35 4.97
CA LYS A 39 5.65 10.90 6.31
C LYS A 39 5.51 9.39 6.36
N GLY A 40 4.73 8.81 5.43
CA GLY A 40 4.49 7.36 5.32
C GLY A 40 5.79 6.58 5.17
N LEU A 41 6.69 7.06 4.33
CA LEU A 41 7.99 6.45 4.13
C LEU A 41 8.88 6.54 5.39
N SER A 42 8.88 7.67 6.09
CA SER A 42 9.62 7.82 7.35
C SER A 42 9.05 6.94 8.45
N ALA A 43 7.71 6.86 8.53
CA ALA A 43 6.99 6.03 9.50
C ALA A 43 7.22 4.53 9.26
N SER A 44 7.09 4.05 8.00
CA SER A 44 7.32 2.66 7.64
C SER A 44 8.79 2.24 7.80
N SER A 45 9.73 3.16 7.50
CA SER A 45 11.16 2.92 7.72
C SER A 45 11.49 2.79 9.21
N LEU A 46 10.87 3.60 10.06
CA LEU A 46 10.99 3.46 11.52
C LEU A 46 10.34 2.14 11.97
N GLY A 47 9.18 1.79 11.44
CA GLY A 47 8.52 0.52 11.73
C GLY A 47 9.41 -0.68 11.42
N GLN A 48 10.01 -0.71 10.23
CA GLN A 48 10.98 -1.74 9.84
C GLN A 48 12.21 -1.77 10.76
N LEU A 49 12.74 -0.62 11.13
CA LEU A 49 13.89 -0.52 12.05
C LEU A 49 13.56 -1.11 13.42
N LEU A 50 12.40 -0.78 13.99
CA LEU A 50 11.97 -1.32 15.28
C LEU A 50 11.68 -2.83 15.21
N ARG A 51 11.15 -3.32 14.09
CA ARG A 51 10.98 -4.77 13.86
C ARG A 51 12.32 -5.50 13.78
N SER A 52 13.32 -4.91 13.14
CA SER A 52 14.67 -5.50 13.08
C SER A 52 15.31 -5.64 14.46
N ARG A 53 14.80 -4.94 15.47
CA ARG A 53 15.16 -5.07 16.90
C ARG A 53 14.29 -6.10 17.65
N GLY A 54 13.48 -6.88 16.93
CA GLY A 54 12.66 -7.97 17.50
C GLY A 54 11.34 -7.51 18.11
N LEU A 55 10.91 -6.26 17.91
CA LEU A 55 9.63 -5.75 18.41
C LEU A 55 8.49 -6.07 17.44
N SER A 56 7.31 -6.34 17.99
CA SER A 56 6.08 -6.39 17.19
C SER A 56 5.56 -4.98 16.97
N VAL A 57 5.40 -4.59 15.69
CA VAL A 57 5.01 -3.25 15.28
C VAL A 57 3.86 -3.34 14.30
N THR A 58 2.79 -2.58 14.51
CA THR A 58 1.75 -2.35 13.50
C THR A 58 1.64 -0.88 13.15
N MET A 59 1.02 -0.57 12.02
CA MET A 59 0.89 0.80 11.52
C MET A 59 -0.55 1.14 11.18
N GLN A 60 -0.88 2.43 11.33
CA GLN A 60 -2.19 2.99 11.01
C GLN A 60 -2.03 4.33 10.29
N LYS A 61 -2.97 4.60 9.38
CA LYS A 61 -3.10 5.88 8.65
C LYS A 61 -4.43 6.54 9.01
N PHE A 62 -4.38 7.80 9.37
CA PHE A 62 -5.56 8.63 9.65
C PHE A 62 -5.63 9.75 8.63
N ASP A 63 -6.57 9.64 7.68
CA ASP A 63 -6.72 10.55 6.55
C ASP A 63 -7.83 11.58 6.79
N PRO A 64 -7.54 12.88 6.65
CA PRO A 64 -8.48 13.95 6.99
C PRO A 64 -9.57 14.22 5.96
N TYR A 65 -9.61 13.50 4.83
CA TYR A 65 -10.65 13.70 3.83
C TYR A 65 -12.00 13.08 4.23
N LEU A 66 -13.09 13.63 3.64
CA LEU A 66 -14.48 13.23 3.95
C LEU A 66 -14.96 11.98 3.21
N ASN A 67 -14.19 11.45 2.27
CA ASN A 67 -14.54 10.19 1.63
C ASN A 67 -14.52 9.07 2.67
N VAL A 68 -15.48 8.14 2.57
CA VAL A 68 -15.52 6.97 3.46
C VAL A 68 -14.31 6.06 3.21
N ASP A 69 -13.99 5.89 1.93
CA ASP A 69 -12.81 5.18 1.44
C ASP A 69 -12.30 5.82 0.12
N PRO A 70 -11.10 5.48 -0.35
CA PRO A 70 -10.57 6.01 -1.60
C PRO A 70 -11.11 5.30 -2.86
N GLY A 71 -11.98 4.30 -2.74
CA GLY A 71 -12.44 3.46 -3.87
C GLY A 71 -13.11 4.22 -5.01
N THR A 72 -13.74 5.35 -4.71
CA THR A 72 -14.39 6.23 -5.70
C THR A 72 -13.53 7.42 -6.12
N MET A 73 -12.32 7.56 -5.57
CA MET A 73 -11.44 8.68 -5.86
C MET A 73 -10.75 8.53 -7.23
N ASN A 74 -10.42 9.67 -7.82
CA ASN A 74 -9.68 9.69 -9.07
C ASN A 74 -8.20 9.35 -8.84
N PRO A 75 -7.64 8.29 -9.46
CA PRO A 75 -6.23 7.94 -9.31
C PRO A 75 -5.24 9.05 -9.67
N PHE A 76 -5.61 9.99 -10.54
CA PHE A 76 -4.78 11.18 -10.85
C PHE A 76 -4.67 12.18 -9.69
N GLN A 77 -5.54 12.10 -8.70
CA GLN A 77 -5.51 12.99 -7.53
C GLN A 77 -4.95 12.30 -6.28
N HIS A 78 -5.22 11.01 -6.13
CA HIS A 78 -4.91 10.26 -4.91
C HIS A 78 -3.87 9.16 -5.07
N GLY A 79 -3.47 8.85 -6.30
CA GLY A 79 -2.65 7.67 -6.57
C GLY A 79 -3.47 6.37 -6.61
N GLU A 80 -2.82 5.24 -6.40
CA GLU A 80 -3.51 3.94 -6.40
C GLU A 80 -4.42 3.76 -5.18
N VAL A 81 -5.47 2.97 -5.36
CA VAL A 81 -6.27 2.43 -4.26
C VAL A 81 -5.68 1.08 -3.89
N PHE A 82 -5.14 0.98 -2.68
CA PHE A 82 -4.57 -0.27 -2.18
C PHE A 82 -5.67 -1.11 -1.51
N VAL A 83 -5.67 -2.43 -1.75
CA VAL A 83 -6.69 -3.33 -1.19
C VAL A 83 -6.06 -4.31 -0.21
N THR A 84 -6.63 -4.42 0.99
CA THR A 84 -6.22 -5.35 2.04
C THR A 84 -6.82 -6.75 1.86
N ASP A 85 -6.37 -7.74 2.64
CA ASP A 85 -6.89 -9.12 2.56
C ASP A 85 -8.39 -9.20 2.91
N ASP A 86 -8.87 -8.36 3.82
CA ASP A 86 -10.28 -8.27 4.22
C ASP A 86 -11.16 -7.43 3.27
N GLY A 87 -10.58 -6.94 2.17
CA GLY A 87 -11.29 -6.24 1.10
C GLY A 87 -11.48 -4.74 1.34
N ALA A 88 -10.81 -4.16 2.29
CA ALA A 88 -10.86 -2.70 2.45
C ALA A 88 -10.09 -2.00 1.32
N GLU A 89 -10.72 -1.00 0.72
CA GLU A 89 -10.08 -0.05 -0.19
C GLU A 89 -9.43 1.05 0.65
N THR A 90 -8.11 1.19 0.54
CA THR A 90 -7.29 2.02 1.44
C THR A 90 -6.36 2.95 0.68
N ASP A 91 -5.81 3.92 1.40
CA ASP A 91 -4.75 4.81 0.90
C ASP A 91 -3.48 4.02 0.52
N LEU A 92 -2.74 4.53 -0.47
CA LEU A 92 -1.52 3.92 -0.99
C LEU A 92 -0.41 3.74 0.07
N ASP A 93 -0.41 4.54 1.13
CA ASP A 93 0.57 4.43 2.21
C ASP A 93 0.45 3.09 2.97
N ILE A 94 -0.75 2.48 3.00
CA ILE A 94 -0.93 1.13 3.57
C ILE A 94 -0.06 0.11 2.82
N GLY A 95 0.06 0.25 1.49
CA GLY A 95 0.99 -0.55 0.70
C GLY A 95 2.46 -0.35 1.10
N HIS A 96 2.88 0.88 1.41
CA HIS A 96 4.22 1.14 1.96
C HIS A 96 4.42 0.44 3.31
N TYR A 97 3.43 0.54 4.21
CA TYR A 97 3.51 -0.10 5.52
C TYR A 97 3.66 -1.62 5.40
N GLU A 98 2.82 -2.26 4.60
CA GLU A 98 2.89 -3.71 4.36
C GLU A 98 4.23 -4.12 3.74
N ARG A 99 4.76 -3.34 2.78
CA ARG A 99 6.06 -3.63 2.14
C ARG A 99 7.24 -3.53 3.10
N PHE A 100 7.24 -2.53 4.00
CA PHE A 100 8.33 -2.35 4.95
C PHE A 100 8.23 -3.28 6.15
N LEU A 101 7.02 -3.54 6.66
CA LEU A 101 6.80 -4.43 7.79
C LEU A 101 6.79 -5.92 7.41
N ASP A 102 6.62 -6.26 6.12
CA ASP A 102 6.34 -7.63 5.64
C ASP A 102 5.16 -8.27 6.39
N GLU A 103 4.11 -7.50 6.62
CA GLU A 103 2.86 -7.91 7.26
C GLU A 103 1.68 -7.53 6.39
N ASN A 104 0.56 -8.25 6.54
CA ASN A 104 -0.70 -7.86 5.94
C ASN A 104 -1.51 -7.06 6.98
N LEU A 105 -1.97 -5.89 6.59
CA LEU A 105 -2.83 -5.05 7.38
C LEU A 105 -4.30 -5.26 6.99
N ASP A 106 -5.21 -4.77 7.81
CA ASP A 106 -6.65 -4.87 7.61
C ASP A 106 -7.31 -3.48 7.57
N GLN A 107 -8.66 -3.45 7.46
CA GLN A 107 -9.42 -2.22 7.41
C GLN A 107 -9.18 -1.25 8.58
N SER A 108 -8.75 -1.75 9.73
CA SER A 108 -8.47 -0.91 10.90
C SER A 108 -7.22 -0.05 10.73
N ALA A 109 -6.37 -0.39 9.76
CA ALA A 109 -5.15 0.35 9.49
C ALA A 109 -5.38 1.68 8.74
N ASN A 110 -6.52 1.87 8.07
CA ASN A 110 -6.85 3.13 7.39
C ASN A 110 -8.17 3.72 7.87
N VAL A 111 -8.09 4.85 8.54
CA VAL A 111 -9.23 5.56 9.11
C VAL A 111 -9.39 6.91 8.45
N THR A 112 -10.58 7.20 7.89
CA THR A 112 -10.91 8.47 7.27
C THR A 112 -11.84 9.32 8.14
N THR A 113 -11.83 10.62 7.93
CA THR A 113 -12.84 11.52 8.55
C THR A 113 -14.26 11.06 8.21
N GLY A 114 -14.50 10.63 6.97
CA GLY A 114 -15.81 10.14 6.53
C GLY A 114 -16.30 8.95 7.34
N GLN A 115 -15.44 7.95 7.58
CA GLN A 115 -15.77 6.79 8.43
C GLN A 115 -16.11 7.21 9.87
N VAL A 116 -15.30 8.09 10.46
CA VAL A 116 -15.49 8.55 11.85
C VAL A 116 -16.82 9.27 12.00
N TYR A 117 -17.09 10.25 11.12
CA TYR A 117 -18.34 11.03 11.18
C TYR A 117 -19.56 10.18 10.88
N SER A 118 -19.49 9.28 9.89
CA SER A 118 -20.57 8.34 9.58
C SER A 118 -20.91 7.44 10.78
N SER A 119 -19.89 6.93 11.48
CA SER A 119 -20.07 6.13 12.70
C SER A 119 -20.79 6.91 13.79
N VAL A 120 -20.32 8.12 14.11
CA VAL A 120 -20.90 8.96 15.17
C VAL A 120 -22.32 9.39 14.81
N ILE A 121 -22.59 9.79 13.56
CA ILE A 121 -23.94 10.16 13.09
C ILE A 121 -24.87 8.94 13.16
N ALA A 122 -24.40 7.75 12.75
CA ALA A 122 -25.20 6.54 12.86
C ALA A 122 -25.56 6.19 14.31
N LYS A 123 -24.62 6.33 15.26
CA LYS A 123 -24.84 6.15 16.71
C LYS A 123 -25.86 7.16 17.24
N GLU A 124 -25.75 8.43 16.84
CA GLU A 124 -26.72 9.48 17.21
C GLU A 124 -28.11 9.12 16.72
N ARG A 125 -28.26 8.73 15.44
CA ARG A 125 -29.57 8.36 14.87
C ARG A 125 -30.21 7.13 15.55
N ARG A 126 -29.42 6.22 16.11
CA ARG A 126 -29.89 5.08 16.89
C ARG A 126 -30.17 5.43 18.37
N GLY A 127 -29.89 6.67 18.81
CA GLY A 127 -30.15 7.12 20.19
C GLY A 127 -29.09 6.65 21.19
N GLU A 128 -27.93 6.22 20.78
CA GLU A 128 -26.87 5.68 21.66
C GLU A 128 -26.31 6.75 22.62
N TYR A 129 -26.46 8.03 22.29
CA TYR A 129 -26.06 9.16 23.16
C TYR A 129 -27.14 9.65 24.12
N LEU A 130 -28.24 8.92 24.22
CA LEU A 130 -29.32 9.14 25.23
C LEU A 130 -29.87 10.59 25.28
N GLY A 131 -29.80 11.32 24.17
CA GLY A 131 -30.32 12.70 24.05
C GLY A 131 -29.27 13.79 24.34
N ASP A 132 -28.02 13.43 24.57
CA ASP A 132 -26.91 14.39 24.70
C ASP A 132 -26.69 15.17 23.41
N THR A 133 -26.19 16.41 23.54
CA THR A 133 -25.74 17.18 22.40
C THR A 133 -24.42 16.60 21.88
N VAL A 134 -24.46 15.97 20.69
CA VAL A 134 -23.26 15.37 20.07
C VAL A 134 -22.36 16.46 19.48
N GLN A 135 -21.10 16.48 19.88
CA GLN A 135 -20.09 17.50 19.52
C GLN A 135 -18.80 16.85 19.04
N VAL A 136 -17.92 17.65 18.40
CA VAL A 136 -16.59 17.17 18.01
C VAL A 136 -15.80 16.65 19.22
N ILE A 137 -15.79 17.42 20.31
CA ILE A 137 -15.27 16.99 21.60
C ILE A 137 -16.48 16.81 22.54
N PRO A 138 -16.72 15.63 23.15
CA PRO A 138 -15.85 14.45 23.12
C PRO A 138 -16.16 13.43 22.01
N HIS A 139 -17.32 13.46 21.35
CA HIS A 139 -17.88 12.31 20.62
C HIS A 139 -17.05 11.89 19.39
N ILE A 140 -16.65 12.86 18.54
CA ILE A 140 -15.77 12.57 17.40
C ILE A 140 -14.36 12.20 17.88
N THR A 141 -13.83 12.93 18.89
CA THR A 141 -12.48 12.61 19.41
C THR A 141 -12.42 11.26 20.12
N ASP A 142 -13.49 10.84 20.80
CA ASP A 142 -13.55 9.52 21.44
C ASP A 142 -13.64 8.39 20.41
N GLU A 143 -14.41 8.55 19.33
CA GLU A 143 -14.44 7.61 18.21
C GLU A 143 -13.04 7.49 17.56
N ILE A 144 -12.36 8.61 17.33
CA ILE A 144 -10.99 8.61 16.79
C ILE A 144 -10.03 7.89 17.75
N LYS A 145 -10.07 8.20 19.05
CA LYS A 145 -9.22 7.55 20.06
C LYS A 145 -9.44 6.05 20.14
N SER A 146 -10.72 5.62 20.07
CA SER A 146 -11.07 4.19 20.05
C SER A 146 -10.38 3.50 18.88
N ARG A 147 -10.44 4.09 17.67
CA ARG A 147 -9.76 3.53 16.48
C ARG A 147 -8.24 3.57 16.60
N MET A 148 -7.65 4.66 17.11
CA MET A 148 -6.19 4.75 17.34
C MET A 148 -5.66 3.69 18.30
N ARG A 149 -6.49 3.24 19.24
CA ARG A 149 -6.11 2.27 20.27
C ARG A 149 -6.58 0.86 19.99
N HIS A 150 -7.38 0.65 18.95
CA HIS A 150 -7.98 -0.65 18.64
C HIS A 150 -6.94 -1.79 18.65
N ALA A 151 -5.82 -1.62 17.96
CA ALA A 151 -4.77 -2.63 17.90
C ALA A 151 -4.07 -2.90 19.25
N ALA A 152 -4.19 -1.99 20.23
CA ALA A 152 -3.68 -2.18 21.58
C ALA A 152 -4.65 -2.93 22.52
N GLU A 153 -5.90 -3.10 22.09
CA GLU A 153 -7.00 -3.64 22.89
C GLU A 153 -7.42 -5.06 22.47
N ILE A 154 -6.76 -5.61 21.43
CA ILE A 154 -6.99 -6.97 20.94
C ILE A 154 -5.99 -7.96 21.54
N ASP A 155 -6.31 -9.25 21.46
CA ASP A 155 -5.39 -10.33 21.83
C ASP A 155 -4.11 -10.23 20.98
N ASN A 156 -2.96 -10.48 21.63
CA ASN A 156 -1.62 -10.32 21.01
C ASN A 156 -1.31 -8.87 20.56
N ALA A 157 -1.73 -7.90 21.33
CA ALA A 157 -1.41 -6.48 21.07
C ALA A 157 0.10 -6.28 20.76
N PRO A 158 0.44 -5.42 19.78
CA PRO A 158 1.82 -5.15 19.40
C PRO A 158 2.58 -4.43 20.53
N ASP A 159 3.92 -4.45 20.47
CA ASP A 159 4.76 -3.63 21.36
C ASP A 159 4.59 -2.15 21.05
N ILE A 160 4.51 -1.83 19.75
CA ILE A 160 4.43 -0.43 19.26
C ILE A 160 3.37 -0.32 18.16
N ILE A 161 2.53 0.71 18.25
CA ILE A 161 1.66 1.18 17.17
C ILE A 161 2.24 2.48 16.63
N ILE A 162 2.48 2.56 15.32
CA ILE A 162 2.85 3.78 14.64
C ILE A 162 1.63 4.31 13.90
N THR A 163 1.15 5.47 14.30
CA THR A 163 -0.02 6.13 13.70
C THR A 163 0.43 7.36 12.91
N GLU A 164 0.30 7.31 11.58
CA GLU A 164 0.51 8.47 10.74
C GLU A 164 -0.76 9.31 10.67
N ILE A 165 -0.64 10.60 10.97
CA ILE A 165 -1.73 11.56 10.79
C ILE A 165 -1.54 12.28 9.45
N GLY A 166 -2.49 12.07 8.55
CA GLY A 166 -2.54 12.71 7.24
C GLY A 166 -2.74 14.22 7.31
N GLY A 167 -2.49 14.88 6.19
CA GLY A 167 -2.54 16.34 6.09
C GLY A 167 -1.29 17.02 6.65
N THR A 168 -1.36 18.34 6.76
CA THR A 168 -0.29 19.21 7.24
C THR A 168 -0.72 19.88 8.55
N VAL A 169 0.17 20.00 9.51
CA VAL A 169 -0.13 20.70 10.77
C VAL A 169 -0.53 22.13 10.48
N GLY A 170 -1.72 22.50 10.92
CA GLY A 170 -2.36 23.79 10.62
C GLY A 170 -3.57 23.68 9.69
N ASP A 171 -3.72 22.57 8.98
CA ASP A 171 -4.92 22.31 8.16
C ASP A 171 -6.14 22.04 9.05
N ILE A 172 -7.27 22.64 8.69
CA ILE A 172 -8.53 22.53 9.45
C ILE A 172 -8.98 21.06 9.55
N GLU A 173 -8.81 20.32 8.46
CA GLU A 173 -9.25 18.94 8.32
C GLU A 173 -8.58 18.00 9.32
N SER A 174 -7.32 18.27 9.67
CA SER A 174 -6.51 17.41 10.57
C SER A 174 -6.78 17.69 12.06
N LEU A 175 -7.45 18.79 12.41
CA LEU A 175 -7.60 19.22 13.81
C LEU A 175 -8.24 18.16 14.72
N PRO A 176 -9.34 17.45 14.35
CA PRO A 176 -9.91 16.44 15.21
C PRO A 176 -8.96 15.28 15.50
N PHE A 177 -8.13 14.87 14.52
CA PHE A 177 -7.13 13.81 14.70
C PHE A 177 -5.98 14.27 15.60
N MET A 178 -5.50 15.50 15.45
CA MET A 178 -4.47 16.07 16.30
C MET A 178 -4.97 16.19 17.76
N GLU A 179 -6.20 16.65 17.95
CA GLU A 179 -6.81 16.74 19.28
C GLU A 179 -6.98 15.36 19.92
N ALA A 180 -7.42 14.35 19.16
CA ALA A 180 -7.55 12.98 19.65
C ALA A 180 -6.17 12.41 20.05
N ALA A 181 -5.13 12.57 19.22
CA ALA A 181 -3.76 12.12 19.54
C ALA A 181 -3.22 12.80 20.82
N ARG A 182 -3.48 14.10 20.98
CA ARG A 182 -3.12 14.83 22.21
C ARG A 182 -3.84 14.23 23.44
N GLN A 183 -5.11 13.87 23.29
CA GLN A 183 -5.88 13.23 24.36
C GLN A 183 -5.37 11.82 24.67
N VAL A 184 -5.03 11.01 23.66
CA VAL A 184 -4.45 9.67 23.86
C VAL A 184 -3.21 9.75 24.75
N ARG A 185 -2.30 10.73 24.52
CA ARG A 185 -1.11 10.90 25.38
C ARG A 185 -1.45 11.12 26.86
N ARG A 186 -2.57 11.80 27.13
CA ARG A 186 -3.07 11.96 28.51
C ARG A 186 -3.66 10.66 29.06
N ASP A 187 -4.44 9.97 28.21
CA ASP A 187 -5.24 8.81 28.64
C ASP A 187 -4.35 7.57 28.92
N VAL A 188 -3.32 7.33 28.09
CA VAL A 188 -2.40 6.17 28.25
C VAL A 188 -1.12 6.51 29.04
N GLY A 189 -0.91 7.77 29.36
CA GLY A 189 0.27 8.26 30.05
C GLY A 189 1.37 8.76 29.13
N ARG A 190 2.00 9.87 29.50
CA ARG A 190 2.97 10.59 28.65
C ARG A 190 4.16 9.74 28.19
N LYS A 191 4.64 8.83 29.03
CA LYS A 191 5.78 7.95 28.73
C LYS A 191 5.45 6.84 27.73
N ASN A 192 4.17 6.65 27.39
CA ASN A 192 3.71 5.62 26.46
C ASN A 192 3.41 6.17 25.07
N VAL A 193 3.63 7.47 24.84
CA VAL A 193 3.37 8.15 23.56
C VAL A 193 4.54 9.01 23.15
N PHE A 194 5.01 8.83 21.92
CA PHE A 194 6.07 9.60 21.28
C PHE A 194 5.50 10.35 20.07
N PHE A 195 5.69 11.66 20.00
CA PHE A 195 5.33 12.47 18.83
C PHE A 195 6.56 12.70 17.95
N LEU A 196 6.56 12.13 16.77
CA LEU A 196 7.57 12.31 15.74
C LEU A 196 7.05 13.27 14.67
N HIS A 197 7.71 14.40 14.47
CA HIS A 197 7.28 15.39 13.50
C HIS A 197 8.21 15.45 12.29
N VAL A 198 7.67 15.20 11.10
CA VAL A 198 8.39 15.26 9.84
C VAL A 198 8.25 16.65 9.24
N SER A 199 9.37 17.29 8.93
CA SER A 199 9.40 18.67 8.44
C SER A 199 10.41 18.85 7.31
N LEU A 200 10.20 19.88 6.50
CA LEU A 200 11.09 20.23 5.38
C LEU A 200 12.11 21.28 5.82
N VAL A 201 13.37 21.04 5.49
CA VAL A 201 14.45 22.03 5.55
C VAL A 201 14.86 22.37 4.11
N PRO A 202 14.25 23.39 3.49
CA PRO A 202 14.53 23.69 2.09
C PRO A 202 15.94 24.28 1.94
N TYR A 203 16.61 23.86 0.87
CA TYR A 203 17.84 24.48 0.41
C TYR A 203 17.52 25.55 -0.66
N ILE A 204 18.03 26.74 -0.48
CA ILE A 204 17.84 27.83 -1.42
C ILE A 204 19.10 27.95 -2.29
N GLY A 205 19.06 27.40 -3.49
CA GLY A 205 20.19 27.33 -4.43
C GLY A 205 20.92 28.66 -4.63
N PRO A 206 20.22 29.79 -4.95
CA PRO A 206 20.88 31.08 -5.15
C PRO A 206 21.65 31.62 -3.95
N SER A 207 21.23 31.30 -2.72
CA SER A 207 21.93 31.72 -1.50
C SER A 207 22.89 30.67 -0.95
N GLY A 208 22.84 29.43 -1.45
CA GLY A 208 23.64 28.31 -0.94
C GLY A 208 23.29 27.91 0.50
N GLU A 209 22.08 28.19 0.97
CA GLU A 209 21.74 28.05 2.39
C GLU A 209 20.56 27.13 2.65
N LEU A 210 20.65 26.35 3.74
CA LEU A 210 19.54 25.63 4.34
C LEU A 210 18.70 26.58 5.21
N LYS A 211 17.38 26.54 5.06
CA LYS A 211 16.46 27.41 5.81
C LYS A 211 15.75 26.63 6.92
N THR A 212 16.08 26.95 8.17
CA THR A 212 15.52 26.29 9.35
C THR A 212 14.17 26.88 9.82
N LYS A 213 13.80 28.07 9.33
CA LYS A 213 12.55 28.74 9.73
C LYS A 213 11.27 27.98 9.41
N PRO A 214 11.10 27.31 8.25
CA PRO A 214 9.89 26.54 7.96
C PRO A 214 9.62 25.47 9.03
N THR A 215 10.65 24.70 9.44
CA THR A 215 10.55 23.72 10.51
C THR A 215 10.16 24.36 11.84
N GLN A 216 10.78 25.48 12.21
CA GLN A 216 10.45 26.20 13.46
C GLN A 216 9.00 26.66 13.49
N HIS A 217 8.47 27.17 12.37
CA HIS A 217 7.06 27.58 12.26
C HIS A 217 6.11 26.39 12.31
N SER A 218 6.47 25.28 11.67
CA SER A 218 5.67 24.05 11.69
C SER A 218 5.55 23.49 13.11
N VAL A 219 6.68 23.43 13.85
CA VAL A 219 6.67 23.00 15.26
C VAL A 219 5.89 24.00 16.14
N ALA A 220 6.01 25.30 15.88
CA ALA A 220 5.23 26.30 16.62
C ALA A 220 3.71 26.13 16.40
N ALA A 221 3.29 25.80 15.18
CA ALA A 221 1.89 25.47 14.89
C ALA A 221 1.43 24.21 15.64
N LEU A 222 2.22 23.14 15.64
CA LEU A 222 1.94 21.90 16.39
C LEU A 222 1.83 22.16 17.90
N ARG A 223 2.74 22.98 18.45
CA ARG A 223 2.69 23.41 19.87
C ARG A 223 1.45 24.24 20.18
N GLY A 224 0.97 25.03 19.22
CA GLY A 224 -0.30 25.75 19.32
C GLY A 224 -1.51 24.85 19.51
N LEU A 225 -1.44 23.59 19.05
CA LEU A 225 -2.44 22.55 19.27
C LEU A 225 -2.22 21.77 20.59
N GLY A 226 -1.23 22.17 21.40
CA GLY A 226 -0.90 21.51 22.67
C GLY A 226 -0.06 20.24 22.52
N ILE A 227 0.59 20.03 21.39
CA ILE A 227 1.47 18.89 21.12
C ILE A 227 2.92 19.39 21.02
N GLN A 228 3.76 18.98 21.96
CA GLN A 228 5.21 19.13 21.85
C GLN A 228 5.77 17.88 21.18
N PRO A 229 6.47 18.00 20.03
CA PRO A 229 7.14 16.84 19.42
C PRO A 229 8.29 16.37 20.31
N ASP A 230 8.46 15.06 20.41
CA ASP A 230 9.53 14.40 21.14
C ASP A 230 10.75 14.16 20.22
N GLY A 231 10.51 14.10 18.89
CA GLY A 231 11.56 13.98 17.87
C GLY A 231 11.17 14.65 16.56
N LEU A 232 12.20 14.95 15.75
CA LEU A 232 12.05 15.59 14.43
C LEU A 232 12.76 14.77 13.35
N ILE A 233 12.10 14.54 12.21
CA ILE A 233 12.74 14.10 10.97
C ILE A 233 12.80 15.29 10.02
N LEU A 234 14.01 15.68 9.63
CA LEU A 234 14.28 16.79 8.74
C LEU A 234 14.48 16.27 7.31
N ARG A 235 13.46 16.42 6.47
CA ARG A 235 13.55 16.11 5.05
C ARG A 235 14.29 17.23 4.32
N CYS A 236 15.22 16.86 3.48
CA CYS A 236 16.03 17.78 2.69
C CYS A 236 16.61 17.05 1.47
N GLU A 237 16.92 17.75 0.38
CA GLU A 237 17.64 17.18 -0.77
C GLU A 237 19.09 16.76 -0.42
N ARG A 238 19.61 17.21 0.69
CA ARG A 238 20.98 16.95 1.19
C ARG A 238 21.01 16.81 2.70
N GLU A 239 22.10 16.28 3.22
CA GLU A 239 22.28 16.15 4.68
C GLU A 239 22.20 17.50 5.38
N VAL A 240 21.46 17.54 6.49
CA VAL A 240 21.35 18.71 7.37
C VAL A 240 22.51 18.68 8.40
N PRO A 241 23.45 19.63 8.33
CA PRO A 241 24.62 19.64 9.22
C PRO A 241 24.25 19.70 10.71
N ALA A 242 25.11 19.16 11.58
CA ALA A 242 24.91 19.12 13.04
C ALA A 242 24.60 20.50 13.63
N SER A 243 25.27 21.56 13.16
CA SER A 243 25.01 22.95 13.61
C SER A 243 23.58 23.42 13.33
N HIS A 244 23.01 23.01 12.20
CA HIS A 244 21.61 23.33 11.86
C HIS A 244 20.63 22.46 12.66
N ARG A 245 20.96 21.18 12.90
CA ARG A 245 20.16 20.29 13.76
C ARG A 245 20.09 20.83 15.18
N SER A 246 21.23 21.23 15.79
CA SER A 246 21.25 21.85 17.10
C SER A 246 20.48 23.17 17.15
N LYS A 247 20.58 24.00 16.10
CA LYS A 247 19.80 25.24 16.00
C LYS A 247 18.30 24.97 15.97
N ILE A 248 17.86 23.94 15.22
CA ILE A 248 16.45 23.54 15.13
C ILE A 248 16.01 22.95 16.47
N GLY A 249 16.77 22.04 17.07
CA GLY A 249 16.48 21.43 18.36
C GLY A 249 16.25 22.50 19.43
N ASN A 250 17.18 23.43 19.58
CA ASN A 250 17.06 24.55 20.52
C ASN A 250 15.84 25.44 20.27
N ALA A 251 15.54 25.75 19.01
CA ALA A 251 14.39 26.60 18.65
C ALA A 251 13.03 25.89 18.82
N CYS A 252 13.02 24.56 18.70
CA CYS A 252 11.82 23.73 18.78
C CYS A 252 11.65 23.06 20.16
N ASP A 253 12.59 23.25 21.08
CA ASP A 253 12.59 22.59 22.39
C ASP A 253 12.55 21.06 22.25
N VAL A 254 13.41 20.52 21.37
CA VAL A 254 13.60 19.09 21.10
C VAL A 254 15.07 18.76 21.30
N ASP A 255 15.33 17.64 21.96
CA ASP A 255 16.68 17.13 22.13
C ASP A 255 17.41 17.02 20.79
N THR A 256 18.65 17.51 20.73
CA THR A 256 19.43 17.47 19.48
C THR A 256 19.64 16.05 18.96
N ASP A 257 19.72 15.04 19.84
CA ASP A 257 19.87 13.64 19.48
C ASP A 257 18.57 13.05 18.87
N ALA A 258 17.43 13.71 19.11
CA ALA A 258 16.14 13.37 18.48
C ALA A 258 15.85 14.20 17.21
N VAL A 259 16.82 15.01 16.72
CA VAL A 259 16.70 15.79 15.47
C VAL A 259 17.47 15.07 14.36
N ILE A 260 16.77 14.32 13.55
CA ILE A 260 17.30 13.39 12.56
C ILE A 260 17.32 14.03 11.17
N SER A 261 18.47 14.00 10.49
CA SER A 261 18.58 14.38 9.08
C SER A 261 18.17 13.20 8.20
N CYS A 262 17.16 13.39 7.37
CA CYS A 262 16.71 12.39 6.39
C CYS A 262 16.77 13.01 4.99
N ALA A 263 17.96 13.00 4.40
CA ALA A 263 18.21 13.47 3.04
C ALA A 263 17.57 12.53 2.01
N ASP A 264 17.41 13.03 0.78
CA ASP A 264 17.00 12.19 -0.34
C ASP A 264 18.04 11.09 -0.54
N ALA A 265 17.57 9.85 -0.53
CA ALA A 265 18.40 8.66 -0.63
C ALA A 265 18.32 8.06 -2.04
N PRO A 266 19.38 7.36 -2.51
CA PRO A 266 19.37 6.64 -3.79
C PRO A 266 18.24 5.62 -3.89
N SER A 267 17.86 5.03 -2.76
CA SER A 267 16.72 4.11 -2.63
C SER A 267 15.95 4.38 -1.34
N ILE A 268 14.62 4.22 -1.40
CA ILE A 268 13.77 4.30 -0.20
C ILE A 268 14.15 3.24 0.85
N TYR A 269 14.74 2.14 0.40
CA TYR A 269 15.18 1.04 1.28
C TYR A 269 16.46 1.35 2.07
N ASP A 270 17.16 2.45 1.77
CA ASP A 270 18.29 2.94 2.58
C ASP A 270 17.86 3.61 3.88
N ILE A 271 16.61 4.11 3.95
CA ILE A 271 16.15 4.98 5.04
C ILE A 271 16.18 4.29 6.41
N PRO A 272 15.78 3.01 6.60
CA PRO A 272 15.89 2.36 7.91
C PRO A 272 17.30 2.42 8.49
N LYS A 273 18.32 2.18 7.67
CA LYS A 273 19.73 2.29 8.11
C LYS A 273 20.17 3.73 8.35
N THR A 274 19.64 4.68 7.58
CA THR A 274 19.89 6.11 7.79
C THR A 274 19.36 6.58 9.15
N LEU A 275 18.17 6.11 9.54
CA LEU A 275 17.59 6.41 10.86
C LEU A 275 18.41 5.76 11.98
N HIS A 276 18.78 4.49 11.83
CA HIS A 276 19.62 3.77 12.79
C HIS A 276 20.99 4.40 12.97
N SER A 277 21.66 4.82 11.89
CA SER A 277 22.98 5.43 11.95
C SER A 277 23.01 6.73 12.79
N GLN A 278 21.84 7.37 12.96
CA GLN A 278 21.65 8.55 13.79
C GLN A 278 20.99 8.21 15.14
N LYS A 279 20.84 6.90 15.47
CA LYS A 279 20.35 6.38 16.75
C LYS A 279 18.90 6.77 17.10
N LEU A 280 18.04 6.96 16.10
CA LEU A 280 16.63 7.28 16.36
C LEU A 280 15.92 6.15 17.11
N ASP A 281 16.19 4.90 16.75
CA ASP A 281 15.66 3.72 17.43
C ASP A 281 16.12 3.63 18.89
N ASP A 282 17.43 3.81 19.17
CA ASP A 282 17.95 3.84 20.54
C ASP A 282 17.25 4.93 21.36
N TYR A 283 17.12 6.15 20.81
CA TYR A 283 16.46 7.27 21.48
C TYR A 283 14.99 6.96 21.81
N ILE A 284 14.24 6.37 20.88
CA ILE A 284 12.84 6.01 21.09
C ILE A 284 12.70 4.88 22.13
N LEU A 285 13.57 3.88 22.06
CA LEU A 285 13.56 2.77 23.02
C LEU A 285 13.90 3.25 24.45
N ASP A 286 14.90 4.11 24.59
CA ASP A 286 15.25 4.73 25.87
C ASP A 286 14.09 5.60 26.42
N TYR A 287 13.43 6.37 25.54
CA TYR A 287 12.25 7.16 25.90
C TYR A 287 11.11 6.29 26.46
N PHE A 288 10.87 5.13 25.86
CA PHE A 288 9.84 4.18 26.30
C PHE A 288 10.29 3.27 27.44
N GLY A 289 11.58 3.23 27.74
CA GLY A 289 12.15 2.29 28.70
C GLY A 289 12.06 0.83 28.24
N ILE A 290 12.23 0.59 26.93
CA ILE A 290 12.21 -0.73 26.33
C ILE A 290 13.65 -1.19 26.09
N GLU A 291 14.00 -2.37 26.63
CA GLU A 291 15.23 -3.05 26.28
C GLU A 291 15.01 -3.94 25.05
N ALA A 292 15.82 -3.75 24.02
CA ALA A 292 15.78 -4.52 22.79
C ALA A 292 17.20 -4.79 22.27
N PRO A 293 17.42 -5.89 21.54
CA PRO A 293 18.72 -6.17 20.94
C PRO A 293 19.09 -5.15 19.87
N GLU A 294 20.35 -5.17 19.42
CA GLU A 294 20.75 -4.48 18.20
C GLU A 294 19.95 -4.98 17.00
N PRO A 295 19.71 -4.12 15.98
CA PRO A 295 18.88 -4.50 14.84
C PRO A 295 19.54 -5.61 14.01
N ASP A 296 18.79 -6.64 13.68
CA ASP A 296 19.18 -7.64 12.69
C ASP A 296 18.82 -7.18 11.28
N PHE A 297 19.81 -6.70 10.55
CA PHE A 297 19.68 -6.27 9.17
C PHE A 297 20.02 -7.37 8.15
N THR A 298 20.22 -8.62 8.54
CA THR A 298 20.70 -9.68 7.62
C THR A 298 19.84 -9.80 6.36
N GLN A 299 18.53 -9.79 6.48
CA GLN A 299 17.62 -9.86 5.33
C GLN A 299 17.62 -8.54 4.54
N TRP A 300 17.62 -7.42 5.26
CA TRP A 300 17.61 -6.09 4.67
C TRP A 300 18.91 -5.77 3.94
N ASP A 301 20.05 -6.27 4.41
CA ASP A 301 21.35 -6.13 3.73
C ASP A 301 21.39 -6.86 2.39
N ARG A 302 20.78 -8.04 2.30
CA ARG A 302 20.63 -8.75 1.03
C ARG A 302 19.78 -7.96 0.03
N LEU A 303 18.70 -7.34 0.51
CA LEU A 303 17.90 -6.44 -0.30
C LEU A 303 18.74 -5.27 -0.82
N LEU A 304 19.47 -4.58 0.05
CA LEU A 304 20.30 -3.43 -0.33
C LEU A 304 21.43 -3.83 -1.30
N ASP A 305 21.98 -5.02 -1.15
CA ASP A 305 22.94 -5.54 -2.11
C ASP A 305 22.32 -5.69 -3.52
N ALA A 306 21.11 -6.25 -3.61
CA ALA A 306 20.39 -6.36 -4.88
C ALA A 306 19.99 -4.99 -5.47
N VAL A 307 19.66 -4.04 -4.60
CA VAL A 307 19.30 -2.66 -5.01
C VAL A 307 20.51 -1.91 -5.59
N HIS A 308 21.68 -1.98 -4.91
CA HIS A 308 22.83 -1.15 -5.25
C HIS A 308 23.88 -1.83 -6.14
N ARG A 309 23.86 -3.17 -6.19
CA ARG A 309 24.84 -3.97 -6.95
C ARG A 309 24.17 -5.03 -7.83
N PRO A 310 23.20 -4.64 -8.68
CA PRO A 310 22.56 -5.58 -9.59
C PRO A 310 23.58 -6.13 -10.61
N ALA A 311 23.46 -7.42 -10.96
CA ALA A 311 24.35 -8.07 -11.91
C ALA A 311 24.02 -7.74 -13.38
N ALA A 312 22.77 -7.35 -13.66
CA ALA A 312 22.30 -7.02 -15.00
C ALA A 312 21.18 -5.96 -14.93
N GLU A 313 20.74 -5.51 -16.10
CA GLU A 313 19.59 -4.60 -16.23
C GLU A 313 18.60 -5.16 -17.26
N VAL A 314 17.31 -4.94 -17.06
CA VAL A 314 16.24 -5.21 -18.04
C VAL A 314 15.34 -4.00 -18.22
N ASN A 315 14.81 -3.85 -19.43
CA ASN A 315 13.88 -2.79 -19.79
C ASN A 315 12.47 -3.37 -19.85
N VAL A 316 11.57 -2.91 -18.99
CA VAL A 316 10.18 -3.35 -18.93
C VAL A 316 9.27 -2.20 -19.35
N ALA A 317 8.44 -2.40 -20.38
CA ALA A 317 7.38 -1.45 -20.71
C ALA A 317 6.16 -1.68 -19.80
N LEU A 318 5.78 -0.66 -19.03
CA LEU A 318 4.51 -0.59 -18.33
C LEU A 318 3.52 0.15 -19.22
N VAL A 319 2.60 -0.59 -19.85
CA VAL A 319 1.63 -0.03 -20.80
C VAL A 319 0.31 0.27 -20.07
N GLY A 320 0.17 1.53 -19.65
CA GLY A 320 -0.93 1.97 -18.80
C GLY A 320 -1.59 3.26 -19.28
N LYS A 321 -2.70 3.62 -18.63
CA LYS A 321 -3.44 4.86 -18.94
C LYS A 321 -3.21 5.99 -17.94
N TYR A 322 -2.60 5.71 -16.79
CA TYR A 322 -2.33 6.68 -15.72
C TYR A 322 -0.82 7.00 -15.60
N ILE A 323 -0.11 7.00 -16.71
CA ILE A 323 1.35 7.10 -16.73
C ILE A 323 1.90 8.47 -16.32
N ASP A 324 1.06 9.51 -16.38
CA ASP A 324 1.45 10.88 -15.97
C ASP A 324 1.54 11.03 -14.45
N LEU A 325 0.99 10.08 -13.69
CA LEU A 325 1.11 10.00 -12.24
C LEU A 325 1.65 8.63 -11.83
N PRO A 326 2.95 8.50 -11.55
CA PRO A 326 3.56 7.22 -11.15
C PRO A 326 2.89 6.56 -9.93
N ASP A 327 2.37 7.36 -8.99
CA ASP A 327 1.69 6.87 -7.80
C ASP A 327 0.40 6.09 -8.11
N ALA A 328 -0.19 6.27 -9.31
CA ALA A 328 -1.34 5.45 -9.74
C ALA A 328 -0.97 3.97 -10.01
N TYR A 329 0.30 3.67 -10.16
CA TYR A 329 0.84 2.32 -10.35
C TYR A 329 1.98 2.01 -9.37
N LEU A 330 1.91 2.57 -8.16
CA LEU A 330 2.99 2.45 -7.17
C LEU A 330 3.27 0.99 -6.83
N SER A 331 2.26 0.20 -6.46
CA SER A 331 2.45 -1.21 -6.11
C SER A 331 2.94 -2.05 -7.30
N VAL A 332 2.47 -1.75 -8.52
CA VAL A 332 2.95 -2.43 -9.74
C VAL A 332 4.45 -2.13 -9.96
N SER A 333 4.85 -0.87 -9.84
CA SER A 333 6.26 -0.47 -10.04
C SER A 333 7.18 -1.05 -8.95
N GLU A 334 6.72 -1.08 -7.70
CA GLU A 334 7.45 -1.69 -6.60
C GLU A 334 7.53 -3.23 -6.74
N ALA A 335 6.46 -3.88 -7.22
CA ALA A 335 6.47 -5.31 -7.49
C ALA A 335 7.42 -5.69 -8.65
N LEU A 336 7.50 -4.86 -9.70
CA LEU A 336 8.50 -5.03 -10.76
C LEU A 336 9.93 -4.91 -10.23
N ARG A 337 10.20 -3.89 -9.39
CA ARG A 337 11.51 -3.72 -8.75
C ARG A 337 11.84 -4.90 -7.85
N ALA A 338 10.88 -5.35 -7.03
CA ALA A 338 11.04 -6.51 -6.16
C ALA A 338 11.35 -7.79 -6.97
N GLY A 339 10.66 -8.01 -8.11
CA GLY A 339 10.99 -9.08 -9.05
C GLY A 339 12.41 -8.96 -9.58
N GLY A 340 12.89 -7.74 -9.79
CA GLY A 340 14.29 -7.44 -10.11
C GLY A 340 15.23 -7.86 -8.99
N PHE A 341 14.94 -7.51 -7.74
CA PHE A 341 15.77 -7.88 -6.57
C PHE A 341 15.89 -9.41 -6.43
N ALA A 342 14.80 -10.15 -6.64
CA ALA A 342 14.81 -11.62 -6.61
C ALA A 342 15.76 -12.23 -7.66
N ASN A 343 15.95 -11.56 -8.80
CA ASN A 343 16.78 -12.02 -9.90
C ASN A 343 18.15 -11.30 -9.95
N ASN A 344 18.46 -10.47 -8.95
CA ASN A 344 19.65 -9.63 -8.90
C ASN A 344 19.82 -8.73 -10.15
N VAL A 345 18.71 -8.08 -10.55
CA VAL A 345 18.59 -7.31 -11.78
C VAL A 345 17.99 -5.94 -11.49
N LYS A 346 18.54 -4.91 -12.10
CA LYS A 346 17.91 -3.59 -12.12
C LYS A 346 16.80 -3.55 -13.17
N VAL A 347 15.60 -3.21 -12.77
CA VAL A 347 14.47 -3.03 -13.68
C VAL A 347 14.35 -1.56 -14.06
N ASN A 348 14.53 -1.25 -15.33
CA ASN A 348 14.28 0.06 -15.92
C ASN A 348 12.84 0.06 -16.46
N ILE A 349 11.94 0.78 -15.81
CA ILE A 349 10.52 0.87 -16.21
C ILE A 349 10.38 1.98 -17.25
N LYS A 350 9.97 1.61 -18.47
CA LYS A 350 9.51 2.55 -19.50
C LYS A 350 8.00 2.72 -19.36
N TRP A 351 7.57 3.90 -18.98
CA TRP A 351 6.16 4.27 -18.91
C TRP A 351 5.63 4.53 -20.32
N VAL A 352 4.64 3.77 -20.76
CA VAL A 352 4.06 3.85 -22.11
C VAL A 352 2.57 4.15 -21.99
N ALA A 353 2.13 5.27 -22.57
CA ALA A 353 0.71 5.55 -22.70
C ALA A 353 0.06 4.50 -23.61
N ALA A 354 -0.94 3.80 -23.10
CA ALA A 354 -1.61 2.75 -23.86
C ALA A 354 -2.12 3.27 -25.21
N ASP A 355 -2.67 4.48 -25.26
CA ASP A 355 -3.19 5.10 -26.50
C ASP A 355 -2.13 5.19 -27.64
N LEU A 356 -0.84 5.13 -27.31
CA LEU A 356 0.27 5.14 -28.27
C LEU A 356 0.64 3.73 -28.80
N CYS A 357 -0.17 2.72 -28.55
CA CYS A 357 0.07 1.35 -29.02
C CYS A 357 -1.11 0.77 -29.82
N ALA A 358 -2.04 1.62 -30.30
CA ALA A 358 -3.29 1.17 -30.90
C ALA A 358 -3.12 0.52 -32.30
N THR A 359 -2.06 0.86 -33.02
CA THR A 359 -1.70 0.25 -34.32
C THR A 359 -0.44 -0.58 -34.21
N ASP A 360 -0.23 -1.50 -35.16
CA ASP A 360 0.98 -2.34 -35.19
C ASP A 360 2.27 -1.49 -35.33
N GLU A 361 2.22 -0.40 -36.12
CA GLU A 361 3.34 0.53 -36.29
C GLU A 361 3.65 1.29 -34.99
N ASP A 362 2.61 1.80 -34.34
CA ASP A 362 2.76 2.53 -33.09
C ASP A 362 3.27 1.60 -31.96
N ALA A 363 2.71 0.39 -31.86
CA ALA A 363 3.17 -0.60 -30.89
C ALA A 363 4.63 -0.97 -31.10
N ASP A 364 5.07 -1.21 -32.35
CA ASP A 364 6.47 -1.46 -32.66
C ASP A 364 7.37 -0.27 -32.29
N HIS A 365 6.93 0.96 -32.58
CA HIS A 365 7.70 2.16 -32.23
C HIS A 365 7.88 2.31 -30.70
N GLN A 366 6.85 2.00 -29.92
CA GLN A 366 6.90 2.13 -28.48
C GLN A 366 7.62 0.98 -27.78
N LEU A 367 7.46 -0.25 -28.28
CA LEU A 367 7.82 -1.48 -27.56
C LEU A 367 9.08 -2.18 -28.11
N ARG A 368 9.59 -1.73 -29.26
CA ARG A 368 10.83 -2.26 -29.83
C ARG A 368 12.00 -2.15 -28.83
N GLY A 369 12.69 -3.25 -28.60
CA GLY A 369 13.84 -3.31 -27.69
C GLY A 369 13.47 -3.44 -26.21
N MET A 370 12.18 -3.63 -25.87
CA MET A 370 11.78 -3.98 -24.51
C MET A 370 12.05 -5.48 -24.25
N ASP A 371 12.53 -5.78 -23.06
CA ASP A 371 12.83 -7.15 -22.63
C ASP A 371 11.57 -7.84 -22.09
N ALA A 372 10.63 -7.06 -21.53
CA ALA A 372 9.32 -7.52 -21.08
C ALA A 372 8.26 -6.41 -21.17
N ILE A 373 6.99 -6.82 -21.14
CA ILE A 373 5.83 -5.92 -21.15
C ILE A 373 4.94 -6.26 -19.95
N LEU A 374 4.43 -5.24 -19.27
CA LEU A 374 3.41 -5.37 -18.24
C LEU A 374 2.21 -4.50 -18.61
N VAL A 375 1.01 -5.11 -18.61
CA VAL A 375 -0.27 -4.41 -18.80
C VAL A 375 -1.05 -4.43 -17.49
N PRO A 376 -1.12 -3.30 -16.78
CA PRO A 376 -1.73 -3.22 -15.46
C PRO A 376 -3.26 -3.13 -15.52
N GLY A 377 -3.89 -3.24 -14.35
CA GLY A 377 -5.29 -2.98 -14.11
C GLY A 377 -5.75 -1.57 -14.51
N GLY A 378 -7.04 -1.32 -14.34
CA GLY A 378 -7.69 -0.04 -14.62
C GLY A 378 -9.18 -0.23 -14.90
N PHE A 379 -9.92 0.87 -15.03
CA PHE A 379 -11.36 0.88 -15.31
C PHE A 379 -11.69 1.74 -16.53
N GLY A 380 -12.74 1.38 -17.26
CA GLY A 380 -13.27 2.14 -18.39
C GLY A 380 -12.46 2.02 -19.69
N ILE A 381 -13.08 2.41 -20.79
CA ILE A 381 -12.67 2.13 -22.19
C ILE A 381 -11.37 2.82 -22.62
N ARG A 382 -10.98 3.95 -22.00
CA ARG A 382 -9.80 4.69 -22.43
C ARG A 382 -8.54 3.83 -22.39
N GLY A 383 -7.80 3.81 -23.49
CA GLY A 383 -6.54 3.07 -23.62
C GLY A 383 -6.71 1.56 -23.90
N LEU A 384 -7.94 1.06 -24.08
CA LEU A 384 -8.19 -0.37 -24.33
C LEU A 384 -7.54 -0.85 -25.63
N ASP A 385 -7.80 -0.17 -26.76
CA ASP A 385 -7.26 -0.57 -28.06
C ASP A 385 -5.72 -0.59 -28.08
N GLY A 386 -5.10 0.36 -27.37
CA GLY A 386 -3.66 0.37 -27.21
C GLY A 386 -3.12 -0.75 -26.31
N LYS A 387 -3.85 -1.15 -25.26
CA LYS A 387 -3.50 -2.36 -24.49
C LYS A 387 -3.58 -3.61 -25.36
N ILE A 388 -4.64 -3.72 -26.17
CA ILE A 388 -4.82 -4.83 -27.13
C ILE A 388 -3.69 -4.84 -28.16
N GLY A 389 -3.33 -3.68 -28.74
CA GLY A 389 -2.20 -3.57 -29.68
C GLY A 389 -0.86 -3.95 -29.06
N ALA A 390 -0.60 -3.51 -27.83
CA ALA A 390 0.62 -3.89 -27.11
C ALA A 390 0.68 -5.40 -26.81
N LEU A 391 -0.45 -6.02 -26.43
CA LEU A 391 -0.55 -7.46 -26.16
C LEU A 391 -0.39 -8.28 -27.46
N LYS A 392 -0.98 -7.84 -28.56
CA LYS A 392 -0.77 -8.45 -29.89
C LYS A 392 0.71 -8.42 -30.26
N TYR A 393 1.33 -7.24 -30.17
CA TYR A 393 2.76 -7.08 -30.43
C TYR A 393 3.62 -8.01 -29.56
N ALA A 394 3.32 -8.06 -28.27
CA ALA A 394 4.03 -8.93 -27.33
C ALA A 394 3.91 -10.41 -27.68
N ARG A 395 2.71 -10.88 -28.01
CA ARG A 395 2.44 -12.27 -28.40
C ARG A 395 3.17 -12.65 -29.70
N GLU A 396 3.07 -11.83 -30.73
CA GLU A 396 3.68 -12.10 -32.05
C GLU A 396 5.20 -12.05 -32.01
N HIS A 397 5.79 -11.15 -31.19
CA HIS A 397 7.24 -11.01 -31.04
C HIS A 397 7.84 -11.82 -29.90
N LYS A 398 7.02 -12.65 -29.22
CA LYS A 398 7.42 -13.48 -28.07
C LYS A 398 8.13 -12.70 -26.98
N ILE A 399 7.60 -11.52 -26.63
CA ILE A 399 8.13 -10.69 -25.54
C ILE A 399 7.46 -11.13 -24.23
N PRO A 400 8.21 -11.54 -23.19
CA PRO A 400 7.66 -11.88 -21.88
C PRO A 400 6.64 -10.85 -21.41
N THR A 401 5.43 -11.30 -21.06
CA THR A 401 4.30 -10.42 -20.78
C THR A 401 3.53 -10.86 -19.55
N LEU A 402 3.17 -9.89 -18.70
CA LEU A 402 2.26 -10.08 -17.57
C LEU A 402 1.06 -9.14 -17.71
N GLY A 403 -0.15 -9.70 -17.71
CA GLY A 403 -1.41 -8.96 -17.64
C GLY A 403 -2.01 -9.03 -16.23
N ILE A 404 -2.48 -7.90 -15.70
CA ILE A 404 -3.07 -7.80 -14.35
C ILE A 404 -4.49 -7.24 -14.47
N CYS A 405 -5.49 -7.92 -13.92
CA CYS A 405 -6.89 -7.51 -13.85
C CYS A 405 -7.42 -7.11 -15.26
N LEU A 406 -7.61 -5.83 -15.57
CA LEU A 406 -7.95 -5.38 -16.93
C LEU A 406 -6.89 -5.83 -17.96
N GLY A 407 -5.66 -6.08 -17.55
CA GLY A 407 -4.62 -6.65 -18.41
C GLY A 407 -4.95 -8.08 -18.85
N LEU A 408 -5.49 -8.92 -17.95
CA LEU A 408 -6.02 -10.24 -18.30
C LEU A 408 -7.20 -10.12 -19.26
N GLN A 409 -8.15 -9.26 -18.93
CA GLN A 409 -9.34 -9.05 -19.77
C GLN A 409 -8.95 -8.57 -21.17
N SER A 410 -8.00 -7.63 -21.27
CA SER A 410 -7.46 -7.16 -22.55
C SER A 410 -6.75 -8.28 -23.32
N MET A 411 -6.06 -9.20 -22.63
CA MET A 411 -5.38 -10.36 -23.23
C MET A 411 -6.40 -11.34 -23.82
N VAL A 412 -7.51 -11.60 -23.14
CA VAL A 412 -8.61 -12.43 -23.63
C VAL A 412 -9.29 -11.78 -24.85
N ILE A 413 -9.57 -10.46 -24.79
CA ILE A 413 -10.17 -9.73 -25.93
C ILE A 413 -9.20 -9.73 -27.13
N GLU A 414 -7.91 -9.50 -26.91
CA GLU A 414 -6.89 -9.57 -27.98
C GLU A 414 -6.90 -10.92 -28.65
N TYR A 415 -6.87 -12.00 -27.85
CA TYR A 415 -6.84 -13.36 -28.37
C TYR A 415 -8.11 -13.72 -29.14
N ALA A 416 -9.28 -13.33 -28.63
CA ALA A 416 -10.54 -13.52 -29.31
C ALA A 416 -10.60 -12.77 -30.65
N ARG A 417 -10.14 -11.52 -30.71
CA ARG A 417 -10.14 -10.73 -31.95
C ARG A 417 -9.15 -11.26 -32.99
N ASN A 418 -7.91 -11.51 -32.59
CA ASN A 418 -6.81 -11.72 -33.52
C ASN A 418 -6.48 -13.22 -33.76
N VAL A 419 -6.88 -14.13 -32.88
CA VAL A 419 -6.62 -15.57 -33.03
C VAL A 419 -7.91 -16.35 -33.35
N LEU A 420 -9.01 -16.10 -32.63
CA LEU A 420 -10.31 -16.73 -32.93
C LEU A 420 -11.03 -16.08 -34.12
N GLY A 421 -10.62 -14.87 -34.55
CA GLY A 421 -11.27 -14.17 -35.65
C GLY A 421 -12.66 -13.60 -35.28
N LEU A 422 -12.84 -13.17 -34.03
CA LEU A 422 -14.04 -12.53 -33.50
C LEU A 422 -13.81 -11.03 -33.36
N PRO A 423 -13.85 -10.21 -34.42
CA PRO A 423 -13.41 -8.81 -34.40
C PRO A 423 -14.24 -7.92 -33.46
N GLU A 424 -15.48 -8.30 -33.16
CA GLU A 424 -16.40 -7.58 -32.28
C GLU A 424 -16.28 -8.02 -30.80
N ALA A 425 -15.35 -8.93 -30.49
CA ALA A 425 -15.12 -9.36 -29.09
C ALA A 425 -14.78 -8.17 -28.20
N SER A 426 -15.52 -8.03 -27.10
CA SER A 426 -15.38 -6.91 -26.17
C SER A 426 -15.79 -7.29 -24.74
N SER A 427 -15.75 -6.31 -23.85
CA SER A 427 -16.30 -6.37 -22.50
C SER A 427 -17.62 -5.62 -22.44
N THR A 428 -18.60 -6.14 -21.69
CA THR A 428 -19.83 -5.42 -21.39
C THR A 428 -19.60 -4.16 -20.53
N GLU A 429 -18.40 -3.97 -19.96
CA GLU A 429 -17.99 -2.70 -19.33
C GLU A 429 -17.87 -1.57 -20.36
N PHE A 430 -17.41 -1.88 -21.58
CA PHE A 430 -17.06 -0.90 -22.60
C PHE A 430 -18.13 -0.77 -23.66
N ASP A 431 -18.81 -1.86 -23.95
CA ASP A 431 -19.90 -1.98 -24.90
C ASP A 431 -20.95 -2.94 -24.35
N PRO A 432 -21.98 -2.41 -23.64
CA PRO A 432 -23.05 -3.25 -23.07
C PRO A 432 -23.84 -4.05 -24.11
N GLU A 433 -23.84 -3.62 -25.38
CA GLU A 433 -24.58 -4.25 -26.50
C GLU A 433 -23.65 -5.08 -27.39
N THR A 434 -22.41 -5.34 -26.98
CA THR A 434 -21.48 -6.15 -27.81
C THR A 434 -22.07 -7.52 -28.16
N PRO A 435 -22.03 -7.94 -29.43
CA PRO A 435 -22.52 -9.24 -29.81
C PRO A 435 -21.61 -10.40 -29.35
N VAL A 436 -20.38 -10.09 -28.95
CA VAL A 436 -19.38 -11.08 -28.54
C VAL A 436 -18.79 -10.67 -27.18
N PRO A 437 -19.54 -10.81 -26.06
CA PRO A 437 -19.14 -10.41 -24.73
C PRO A 437 -18.18 -11.43 -24.10
N VAL A 438 -16.92 -11.46 -24.53
CA VAL A 438 -15.91 -12.39 -23.97
C VAL A 438 -15.53 -12.04 -22.53
N ILE A 439 -15.81 -10.81 -22.10
CA ILE A 439 -15.75 -10.33 -20.72
C ILE A 439 -17.13 -9.80 -20.35
N ALA A 440 -17.66 -10.25 -19.21
CA ALA A 440 -19.01 -9.90 -18.76
C ALA A 440 -19.06 -9.67 -17.25
N THR A 441 -20.13 -9.02 -16.77
CA THR A 441 -20.39 -8.84 -15.33
C THR A 441 -20.66 -10.16 -14.64
N ILE A 442 -20.19 -10.29 -13.41
CA ILE A 442 -20.62 -11.35 -12.50
C ILE A 442 -22.13 -11.17 -12.24
N GLU A 443 -22.89 -12.27 -12.30
CA GLU A 443 -24.35 -12.23 -12.12
C GLU A 443 -24.79 -11.50 -10.85
N GLU A 444 -24.08 -11.71 -9.74
CA GLU A 444 -24.35 -11.09 -8.44
C GLU A 444 -24.18 -9.57 -8.45
N GLN A 445 -23.43 -9.01 -9.41
CA GLN A 445 -23.12 -7.58 -9.50
C GLN A 445 -23.93 -6.84 -10.57
N LYS A 446 -24.74 -7.53 -11.38
CA LYS A 446 -25.58 -6.90 -12.41
C LYS A 446 -26.45 -5.77 -11.86
N GLN A 447 -27.09 -5.98 -10.71
CA GLN A 447 -27.98 -5.01 -10.09
C GLN A 447 -27.26 -3.68 -9.72
N PHE A 448 -25.99 -3.75 -9.32
CA PHE A 448 -25.20 -2.57 -8.97
C PHE A 448 -24.67 -1.83 -10.20
N VAL A 449 -24.29 -2.56 -11.25
CA VAL A 449 -23.84 -1.98 -12.52
C VAL A 449 -24.98 -1.25 -13.24
N GLU A 450 -26.21 -1.75 -13.12
CA GLU A 450 -27.43 -1.14 -13.68
C GLU A 450 -27.94 0.08 -12.89
N GLY A 451 -27.22 0.56 -11.88
CA GLY A 451 -27.49 1.81 -11.18
C GLY A 451 -28.47 1.71 -10.01
N ALA A 452 -28.71 0.52 -9.48
CA ALA A 452 -29.66 0.27 -8.38
C ALA A 452 -29.08 0.40 -6.96
N GLY A 453 -27.82 0.86 -6.78
CA GLY A 453 -27.17 0.94 -5.46
C GLY A 453 -25.93 1.82 -5.41
N ASP A 454 -25.30 1.89 -4.24
CA ASP A 454 -24.04 2.58 -4.04
C ASP A 454 -22.90 1.87 -4.78
N LEU A 455 -22.05 2.62 -5.48
CA LEU A 455 -20.91 2.05 -6.23
C LEU A 455 -19.75 1.60 -5.32
N GLY A 456 -19.64 2.13 -4.12
CA GLY A 456 -18.61 1.75 -3.14
C GLY A 456 -18.86 0.35 -2.57
N GLY A 457 -17.81 -0.49 -2.48
CA GLY A 457 -17.89 -1.83 -1.89
C GLY A 457 -18.67 -2.88 -2.69
N THR A 458 -18.95 -2.63 -3.98
CA THR A 458 -19.74 -3.54 -4.84
C THR A 458 -18.90 -4.42 -5.76
N MET A 459 -17.57 -4.35 -5.66
CA MET A 459 -16.64 -5.18 -6.43
C MET A 459 -16.33 -6.49 -5.70
N ARG A 460 -15.74 -7.43 -6.41
CA ARG A 460 -15.01 -8.54 -5.79
C ARG A 460 -13.74 -7.94 -5.19
N LEU A 461 -13.69 -7.82 -3.86
CA LEU A 461 -12.67 -7.12 -3.08
C LEU A 461 -12.03 -8.04 -2.06
N GLY A 462 -10.70 -7.94 -1.91
CA GLY A 462 -9.94 -8.69 -0.91
C GLY A 462 -9.40 -10.01 -1.41
N LEU A 463 -9.08 -10.89 -0.48
CA LEU A 463 -8.38 -12.16 -0.72
C LEU A 463 -9.33 -13.25 -1.18
N TYR A 464 -9.03 -13.86 -2.34
CA TYR A 464 -9.74 -15.03 -2.86
C TYR A 464 -8.78 -16.13 -3.25
N GLU A 465 -9.21 -17.37 -3.04
CA GLU A 465 -8.46 -18.57 -3.39
C GLU A 465 -8.63 -18.92 -4.87
N ALA A 466 -7.59 -19.54 -5.43
CA ALA A 466 -7.61 -20.09 -6.79
C ALA A 466 -6.86 -21.41 -6.86
N ASN A 467 -7.37 -22.33 -7.69
CA ASN A 467 -6.75 -23.59 -8.05
C ASN A 467 -6.01 -23.46 -9.37
N LEU A 468 -4.72 -23.76 -9.37
CA LEU A 468 -3.85 -23.69 -10.54
C LEU A 468 -3.72 -25.04 -11.22
N VAL A 469 -3.69 -25.03 -12.55
CA VAL A 469 -3.47 -26.25 -13.34
C VAL A 469 -2.03 -26.75 -13.14
N PRO A 470 -1.82 -27.99 -12.67
CA PRO A 470 -0.49 -28.55 -12.49
C PRO A 470 0.34 -28.49 -13.79
N GLY A 471 1.60 -28.04 -13.66
CA GLY A 471 2.53 -27.94 -14.79
C GLY A 471 2.33 -26.69 -15.67
N SER A 472 1.36 -25.83 -15.40
CA SER A 472 1.24 -24.51 -16.02
C SER A 472 2.44 -23.60 -15.68
N GLN A 473 2.66 -22.56 -16.48
CA GLN A 473 3.70 -21.55 -16.17
C GLN A 473 3.38 -20.86 -14.85
N VAL A 474 2.10 -20.55 -14.60
CA VAL A 474 1.62 -19.96 -13.34
C VAL A 474 1.94 -20.88 -12.17
N ALA A 475 1.53 -22.15 -12.19
CA ALA A 475 1.81 -23.10 -11.10
C ALA A 475 3.32 -23.29 -10.84
N LYS A 476 4.13 -23.28 -11.91
CA LYS A 476 5.60 -23.32 -11.79
C LYS A 476 6.17 -22.07 -11.14
N ALA A 477 5.64 -20.89 -11.49
CA ALA A 477 6.06 -19.64 -10.87
C ALA A 477 5.77 -19.60 -9.37
N TYR A 478 4.56 -19.99 -8.97
CA TYR A 478 4.17 -20.05 -7.56
C TYR A 478 4.82 -21.21 -6.79
N GLY A 479 5.17 -22.29 -7.47
CA GLY A 479 5.60 -23.53 -6.81
C GLY A 479 4.48 -24.24 -6.05
N ALA A 480 3.22 -23.96 -6.36
CA ALA A 480 2.01 -24.44 -5.69
C ALA A 480 0.86 -24.60 -6.71
N THR A 481 -0.18 -25.34 -6.31
CA THR A 481 -1.41 -25.52 -7.08
C THR A 481 -2.64 -24.89 -6.43
N GLU A 482 -2.50 -24.36 -5.24
CA GLU A 482 -3.51 -23.58 -4.53
C GLU A 482 -2.86 -22.27 -4.10
N VAL A 483 -3.48 -21.15 -4.42
CA VAL A 483 -2.98 -19.81 -4.15
C VAL A 483 -4.13 -18.90 -3.71
N ALA A 484 -3.80 -17.78 -3.07
CA ALA A 484 -4.79 -16.78 -2.72
C ALA A 484 -4.25 -15.38 -3.03
N GLU A 485 -5.03 -14.58 -3.74
CA GLU A 485 -4.64 -13.23 -4.18
C GLU A 485 -5.74 -12.22 -3.94
N ARG A 486 -5.37 -10.94 -3.86
CA ARG A 486 -6.31 -9.83 -3.67
C ARG A 486 -6.95 -9.44 -5.01
N HIS A 487 -8.23 -9.14 -4.98
CA HIS A 487 -9.05 -8.76 -6.13
C HIS A 487 -9.64 -7.36 -5.97
N ARG A 488 -9.90 -6.71 -7.11
CA ARG A 488 -10.59 -5.42 -7.20
C ARG A 488 -11.22 -5.26 -8.59
N HIS A 489 -12.35 -5.93 -8.85
CA HIS A 489 -13.00 -5.87 -10.17
C HIS A 489 -14.47 -6.30 -10.10
N ARG A 490 -15.23 -6.00 -11.19
CA ARG A 490 -16.64 -6.38 -11.39
C ARG A 490 -16.84 -7.32 -12.57
N TYR A 491 -15.91 -7.32 -13.51
CA TYR A 491 -16.03 -8.05 -14.78
C TYR A 491 -15.09 -9.24 -14.80
N GLU A 492 -15.53 -10.32 -15.44
CA GLU A 492 -14.86 -11.61 -15.49
C GLU A 492 -14.86 -12.16 -16.91
N VAL A 493 -14.02 -13.16 -17.18
CA VAL A 493 -14.06 -13.92 -18.43
C VAL A 493 -15.39 -14.67 -18.54
N ASN A 494 -16.09 -14.48 -19.65
CA ASN A 494 -17.37 -15.17 -19.90
C ASN A 494 -17.13 -16.65 -20.19
N ASN A 495 -17.73 -17.51 -19.39
CA ASN A 495 -17.58 -18.97 -19.49
C ASN A 495 -18.04 -19.55 -20.82
N GLU A 496 -18.93 -18.88 -21.55
CA GLU A 496 -19.42 -19.32 -22.89
C GLU A 496 -18.29 -19.40 -23.93
N TYR A 497 -17.20 -18.65 -23.73
CA TYR A 497 -16.05 -18.60 -24.65
C TYR A 497 -14.85 -19.44 -24.20
N ARG A 498 -14.87 -20.05 -23.00
CA ARG A 498 -13.72 -20.78 -22.43
C ARG A 498 -13.23 -21.89 -23.34
N GLU A 499 -14.10 -22.76 -23.79
CA GLU A 499 -13.76 -23.92 -24.66
C GLU A 499 -13.10 -23.43 -25.95
N GLN A 500 -13.68 -22.41 -26.60
CA GLN A 500 -13.13 -21.85 -27.84
C GLN A 500 -11.74 -21.23 -27.65
N LEU A 501 -11.51 -20.54 -26.53
CA LEU A 501 -10.22 -19.95 -26.19
C LEU A 501 -9.16 -21.03 -25.95
N GLU A 502 -9.51 -22.09 -25.21
CA GLU A 502 -8.61 -23.22 -24.93
C GLU A 502 -8.29 -24.04 -26.19
N GLU A 503 -9.28 -24.33 -27.06
CA GLU A 503 -9.04 -24.99 -28.33
C GLU A 503 -8.12 -24.20 -29.27
N ALA A 504 -8.17 -22.86 -29.20
CA ALA A 504 -7.28 -22.00 -29.96
C ALA A 504 -5.88 -21.85 -29.31
N GLY A 505 -5.65 -22.39 -28.10
CA GLY A 505 -4.37 -22.45 -27.44
C GLY A 505 -4.16 -21.48 -26.28
N LEU A 506 -5.15 -20.65 -25.92
CA LEU A 506 -5.10 -19.85 -24.68
C LEU A 506 -5.53 -20.73 -23.50
N ARG A 507 -4.59 -21.16 -22.72
CA ARG A 507 -4.83 -22.06 -21.59
C ARG A 507 -5.45 -21.32 -20.41
N ILE A 508 -6.56 -21.84 -19.88
CA ILE A 508 -7.06 -21.44 -18.57
C ILE A 508 -6.16 -22.14 -17.52
N SER A 509 -5.25 -21.41 -16.93
CA SER A 509 -4.22 -21.96 -16.02
C SER A 509 -4.58 -21.86 -14.54
N GLY A 510 -5.69 -21.21 -14.21
CA GLY A 510 -6.23 -21.18 -12.86
C GLY A 510 -7.69 -20.72 -12.83
N THR A 511 -8.42 -21.26 -11.86
CA THR A 511 -9.85 -20.96 -11.64
C THR A 511 -10.14 -20.78 -10.15
N SER A 512 -11.30 -20.17 -9.83
CA SER A 512 -11.87 -20.22 -8.48
C SER A 512 -12.02 -21.67 -8.01
N PRO A 513 -12.10 -21.96 -6.68
CA PRO A 513 -12.19 -23.32 -6.15
C PRO A 513 -13.36 -24.14 -6.69
N ASP A 514 -14.48 -23.48 -7.00
CA ASP A 514 -15.67 -24.08 -7.63
C ASP A 514 -15.59 -24.17 -9.17
N SER A 515 -14.47 -23.72 -9.75
CA SER A 515 -14.21 -23.66 -11.19
C SER A 515 -15.15 -22.75 -11.99
N SER A 516 -15.93 -21.89 -11.34
CA SER A 516 -16.89 -21.00 -12.00
C SER A 516 -16.23 -19.76 -12.62
N LEU A 517 -15.10 -19.29 -12.06
CA LEU A 517 -14.42 -18.07 -12.50
C LEU A 517 -13.01 -18.36 -13.01
N VAL A 518 -12.59 -17.64 -14.06
CA VAL A 518 -11.23 -17.71 -14.61
C VAL A 518 -10.33 -16.73 -13.88
N GLU A 519 -9.32 -17.24 -13.19
CA GLU A 519 -8.37 -16.44 -12.39
C GLU A 519 -7.05 -16.19 -13.12
N TYR A 520 -6.62 -17.16 -13.96
CA TYR A 520 -5.37 -17.07 -14.70
C TYR A 520 -5.52 -17.62 -16.12
N VAL A 521 -4.88 -16.94 -17.07
CA VAL A 521 -4.69 -17.41 -18.44
C VAL A 521 -3.22 -17.37 -18.82
N GLU A 522 -2.80 -18.27 -19.70
CA GLU A 522 -1.42 -18.30 -20.20
C GLU A 522 -1.35 -18.91 -21.62
N LEU A 523 -0.29 -18.57 -22.35
CA LEU A 523 0.16 -19.40 -23.45
C LEU A 523 1.16 -20.44 -22.94
N PRO A 524 1.08 -21.73 -23.40
CA PRO A 524 2.06 -22.73 -23.03
C PRO A 524 3.50 -22.30 -23.34
N ALA A 525 4.48 -22.76 -22.55
CA ALA A 525 5.89 -22.36 -22.70
C ALA A 525 6.48 -22.68 -24.08
N GLU A 526 5.95 -23.69 -24.75
CA GLU A 526 6.32 -24.07 -26.12
C GLU A 526 5.88 -23.02 -27.16
N ALA A 527 4.78 -22.33 -26.90
CA ALA A 527 4.23 -21.29 -27.76
C ALA A 527 4.84 -19.93 -27.46
N HIS A 528 5.00 -19.59 -26.15
CA HIS A 528 5.49 -18.30 -25.72
C HIS A 528 6.33 -18.42 -24.43
N PRO A 529 7.52 -17.75 -24.33
CA PRO A 529 8.40 -17.89 -23.16
C PRO A 529 7.74 -17.50 -21.85
N TYR A 530 6.91 -16.46 -21.83
CA TYR A 530 6.12 -16.01 -20.66
C TYR A 530 5.00 -15.11 -21.16
N TYR A 531 3.78 -15.63 -21.27
CA TYR A 531 2.59 -14.86 -21.61
C TYR A 531 1.48 -15.25 -20.64
N VAL A 532 1.47 -14.56 -19.52
CA VAL A 532 0.69 -14.92 -18.33
C VAL A 532 -0.17 -13.74 -17.93
N ALA A 533 -1.39 -14.00 -17.51
CA ALA A 533 -2.22 -12.97 -16.90
C ALA A 533 -3.05 -13.51 -15.74
N THR A 534 -3.39 -12.61 -14.81
CA THR A 534 -4.22 -12.86 -13.64
C THR A 534 -5.36 -11.84 -13.54
N GLN A 535 -6.53 -12.29 -13.09
CA GLN A 535 -7.66 -11.42 -12.77
C GLN A 535 -7.42 -10.66 -11.44
N ALA A 536 -6.61 -11.23 -10.57
CA ALA A 536 -6.21 -10.65 -9.31
C ALA A 536 -5.20 -9.50 -9.45
N HIS A 537 -4.84 -8.91 -8.31
CA HIS A 537 -3.84 -7.86 -8.14
C HIS A 537 -2.64 -8.35 -7.29
N PRO A 538 -1.74 -9.16 -7.87
CA PRO A 538 -0.60 -9.75 -7.14
C PRO A 538 0.40 -8.70 -6.65
N GLU A 539 0.40 -7.48 -7.23
CA GLU A 539 1.23 -6.37 -6.80
C GLU A 539 0.99 -5.98 -5.34
N TYR A 540 -0.23 -6.12 -4.83
CA TYR A 540 -0.54 -5.78 -3.44
C TYR A 540 0.11 -6.71 -2.42
N ARG A 541 0.45 -7.94 -2.82
CA ARG A 541 1.11 -8.93 -1.96
C ARG A 541 2.61 -9.06 -2.18
N SER A 542 3.18 -8.31 -3.13
CA SER A 542 4.62 -8.26 -3.36
C SER A 542 5.34 -7.49 -2.24
N ARG A 543 6.47 -8.01 -1.79
CA ARG A 543 7.33 -7.40 -0.77
C ARG A 543 8.76 -7.30 -1.30
N PRO A 544 9.55 -6.29 -0.94
CA PRO A 544 10.93 -6.18 -1.40
C PRO A 544 11.79 -7.37 -0.97
N THR A 545 11.50 -7.94 0.22
CA THR A 545 12.19 -9.10 0.78
C THR A 545 11.56 -10.44 0.41
N ARG A 546 10.34 -10.43 -0.10
CA ARG A 546 9.56 -11.60 -0.55
C ARG A 546 8.80 -11.26 -1.83
N PRO A 547 9.52 -11.09 -2.96
CA PRO A 547 8.94 -10.68 -4.23
C PRO A 547 7.86 -11.66 -4.73
N HIS A 548 6.81 -11.12 -5.32
CA HIS A 548 5.72 -11.94 -5.82
C HIS A 548 6.17 -12.82 -7.00
N PRO A 549 5.79 -14.11 -7.05
CA PRO A 549 6.28 -15.08 -8.03
C PRO A 549 6.04 -14.69 -9.50
N LEU A 550 4.89 -14.11 -9.83
CA LEU A 550 4.57 -13.72 -11.21
C LEU A 550 5.49 -12.60 -11.71
N PHE A 551 5.82 -11.63 -10.87
CA PHE A 551 6.76 -10.56 -11.22
C PHE A 551 8.18 -11.10 -11.32
N SER A 552 8.59 -11.96 -10.40
CA SER A 552 9.89 -12.61 -10.46
C SER A 552 10.04 -13.48 -11.72
N GLY A 553 8.98 -14.21 -12.10
CA GLY A 553 8.92 -15.01 -13.33
C GLY A 553 9.03 -14.16 -14.60
N LEU A 554 8.32 -13.01 -14.63
CA LEU A 554 8.40 -12.06 -15.75
C LEU A 554 9.85 -11.57 -15.96
N ILE A 555 10.50 -11.13 -14.88
CA ILE A 555 11.88 -10.61 -14.94
C ILE A 555 12.87 -11.71 -15.31
N LYS A 556 12.69 -12.94 -14.81
CA LYS A 556 13.50 -14.09 -15.20
C LYS A 556 13.39 -14.36 -16.70
N ALA A 557 12.17 -14.40 -17.24
CA ALA A 557 11.95 -14.61 -18.68
C ALA A 557 12.52 -13.46 -19.53
N ALA A 558 12.49 -12.22 -19.03
CA ALA A 558 13.12 -11.06 -19.67
C ALA A 558 14.65 -11.22 -19.79
N LEU A 559 15.30 -11.72 -18.72
CA LEU A 559 16.74 -12.03 -18.72
C LEU A 559 17.09 -13.13 -19.72
N GLU A 560 16.33 -14.23 -19.71
CA GLU A 560 16.53 -15.36 -20.63
C GLU A 560 16.40 -14.91 -22.10
N ARG A 561 15.41 -14.05 -22.40
CA ARG A 561 15.24 -13.46 -23.74
C ARG A 561 16.43 -12.60 -24.15
N ARG A 562 17.01 -11.86 -23.22
CA ARG A 562 18.18 -10.99 -23.49
C ARG A 562 19.46 -11.77 -23.74
N GLY A 563 19.49 -13.09 -23.48
CA GLY A 563 20.64 -13.97 -23.63
C GLY A 563 21.69 -13.81 -22.55
N ALA A 564 21.25 -13.40 -21.37
CA ALA A 564 22.08 -13.26 -20.17
C ALA A 564 22.16 -14.59 -19.40
#